data_4e4de1c889bafd98e09ed5e7e0450c21
#
_entry.id   4e4de1c889bafd98e09ed5e7e0450c21
#
_cell.length_a   1.000
_cell.length_b   1.000
_cell.length_c   1.000
_cell.angle_alpha   90.00
_cell.angle_beta   90.00
_cell.angle_gamma   90.00
#
_symmetry.space_group_name_H-M   'P 1'
#
loop_
_entity.id
_entity.type
_entity.pdbx_description
1 polymer ?
#
loop_
_entity_poly.entity_id
_entity_poly.type
_entity_poly.pdbx_seq_one_letter_code
_entity_poly.pdbx_strand_id
1 'polypeptide(L)'
;DLILMDVCTAGNKDGIEAATEIKAEFPGIKIIIVTSMVEVGYLKRAKEAKVDSFWYKDISPENLIDVIERTMAGESIFPDKTPSVKLGLADSSELTAKEIEVLRFVCEGFEYSEIAERMHISQRTVKFHISNILSKTGYANKTRLAIAVTNKNFIIPSSPEKYM
;
A
#
# COMPACT_ATOMS: atom_id res chain seq x y z
N ASP A 1 -11.61 -9.95 21.95
CA ASP A 1 -10.20 -10.12 21.52
C ASP A 1 -9.86 -9.07 20.46
N LEU A 2 -8.59 -8.69 20.39
CA LEU A 2 -8.05 -7.69 19.47
C LEU A 2 -6.82 -8.23 18.76
N ILE A 3 -6.71 -7.93 17.45
CA ILE A 3 -5.51 -8.16 16.64
C ILE A 3 -4.98 -6.82 16.15
N LEU A 4 -3.70 -6.55 16.39
CA LEU A 4 -2.95 -5.50 15.70
C LEU A 4 -2.27 -6.15 14.49
N MET A 5 -2.67 -5.77 13.29
CA MET A 5 -2.25 -6.41 12.04
C MET A 5 -1.41 -5.43 11.22
N ASP A 6 -0.13 -5.77 11.01
CA ASP A 6 0.67 -5.05 10.00
C ASP A 6 0.26 -5.48 8.58
N VAL A 7 0.30 -4.56 7.64
CA VAL A 7 0.09 -4.89 6.21
C VAL A 7 1.23 -5.76 5.69
N CYS A 8 2.47 -5.48 6.09
CA CYS A 8 3.63 -6.31 5.78
C CYS A 8 3.75 -7.48 6.76
N THR A 9 3.24 -8.64 6.39
CA THR A 9 3.39 -9.88 7.16
C THR A 9 4.40 -10.82 6.50
N ALA A 10 4.98 -11.73 7.28
CA ALA A 10 5.80 -12.80 6.74
C ALA A 10 4.91 -13.80 5.98
N GLY A 11 5.26 -14.10 4.73
CA GLY A 11 4.54 -15.07 3.89
C GLY A 11 3.90 -14.47 2.64
N ASN A 12 3.07 -15.26 1.96
CA ASN A 12 2.50 -14.91 0.65
C ASN A 12 1.24 -14.03 0.70
N LYS A 13 0.72 -13.73 1.90
CA LYS A 13 -0.46 -12.88 2.08
C LYS A 13 -0.10 -11.57 2.77
N ASP A 14 -0.68 -10.47 2.34
CA ASP A 14 -0.59 -9.25 3.12
C ASP A 14 -1.57 -9.26 4.31
N GLY A 15 -1.32 -8.39 5.30
CA GLY A 15 -2.13 -8.36 6.51
C GLY A 15 -3.61 -8.03 6.27
N ILE A 16 -3.95 -7.33 5.18
CA ILE A 16 -5.34 -7.02 4.84
C ILE A 16 -6.04 -8.27 4.28
N GLU A 17 -5.34 -9.10 3.49
CA GLU A 17 -5.85 -10.39 3.04
C GLU A 17 -6.10 -11.33 4.24
N ALA A 18 -5.13 -11.40 5.17
CA ALA A 18 -5.29 -12.17 6.41
C ALA A 18 -6.46 -11.64 7.26
N ALA A 19 -6.59 -10.33 7.41
CA ALA A 19 -7.71 -9.71 8.13
C ALA A 19 -9.07 -10.04 7.49
N THR A 20 -9.14 -10.10 6.16
CA THR A 20 -10.37 -10.48 5.43
C THR A 20 -10.82 -11.89 5.79
N GLU A 21 -9.88 -12.85 5.82
CA GLU A 21 -10.17 -14.24 6.19
C GLU A 21 -10.57 -14.36 7.66
N ILE A 22 -9.84 -13.69 8.56
CA ILE A 22 -10.16 -13.70 10.00
C ILE A 22 -11.54 -13.09 10.25
N LYS A 23 -11.89 -11.98 9.60
CA LYS A 23 -13.22 -11.37 9.75
C LYS A 23 -14.35 -12.24 9.20
N ALA A 24 -14.09 -13.04 8.17
CA ALA A 24 -15.07 -13.97 7.64
C ALA A 24 -15.34 -15.14 8.60
N GLU A 25 -14.32 -15.66 9.27
CA GLU A 25 -14.41 -16.80 10.18
C GLU A 25 -14.76 -16.37 11.63
N PHE A 26 -14.20 -15.25 12.08
CA PHE A 26 -14.31 -14.73 13.45
C PHE A 26 -14.77 -13.27 13.48
N PRO A 27 -16.01 -12.95 13.10
CA PRO A 27 -16.46 -11.56 12.96
C PRO A 27 -16.44 -10.75 14.27
N GLY A 28 -16.42 -11.41 15.42
CA GLY A 28 -16.35 -10.77 16.72
C GLY A 28 -14.95 -10.30 17.14
N ILE A 29 -13.90 -10.76 16.48
CA ILE A 29 -12.53 -10.31 16.76
C ILE A 29 -12.35 -8.90 16.19
N LYS A 30 -11.86 -7.97 17.02
CA LYS A 30 -11.49 -6.63 16.61
C LYS A 30 -10.15 -6.67 15.86
N ILE A 31 -10.06 -5.96 14.74
CA ILE A 31 -8.82 -5.87 13.99
C ILE A 31 -8.50 -4.40 13.73
N ILE A 32 -7.29 -3.98 14.11
CA ILE A 32 -6.72 -2.68 13.77
C ILE A 32 -5.55 -2.93 12.81
N ILE A 33 -5.62 -2.36 11.62
CA ILE A 33 -4.44 -2.31 10.73
C ILE A 33 -3.45 -1.29 11.29
N VAL A 34 -2.21 -1.71 11.47
CA VAL A 34 -1.13 -0.89 12.04
C VAL A 34 0.06 -0.92 11.08
N THR A 35 0.28 0.14 10.31
CA THR A 35 1.30 0.11 9.26
C THR A 35 2.05 1.43 9.08
N SER A 36 3.30 1.35 8.65
CA SER A 36 4.07 2.52 8.16
C SER A 36 3.91 2.77 6.66
N MET A 37 3.17 1.90 5.98
CA MET A 37 2.97 2.02 4.53
C MET A 37 1.85 3.00 4.20
N VAL A 38 2.15 3.94 3.30
CA VAL A 38 1.23 5.02 2.87
C VAL A 38 0.70 4.81 1.45
N GLU A 39 0.51 3.58 1.05
CA GLU A 39 -0.05 3.26 -0.27
C GLU A 39 -1.56 3.58 -0.34
N VAL A 40 -1.97 4.25 -1.42
CA VAL A 40 -3.33 4.78 -1.60
C VAL A 40 -4.42 3.70 -1.56
N GLY A 41 -4.11 2.46 -1.94
CA GLY A 41 -5.10 1.37 -1.98
C GLY A 41 -5.44 0.76 -0.61
N TYR A 42 -4.58 0.92 0.39
CA TYR A 42 -4.71 0.18 1.65
C TYR A 42 -5.91 0.60 2.50
N LEU A 43 -6.22 1.87 2.60
CA LEU A 43 -7.41 2.35 3.33
C LEU A 43 -8.70 1.78 2.74
N LYS A 44 -8.80 1.76 1.41
CA LYS A 44 -9.97 1.19 0.72
C LYS A 44 -10.07 -0.30 0.98
N ARG A 45 -8.99 -1.06 0.77
CA ARG A 45 -8.95 -2.51 1.00
C ARG A 45 -9.27 -2.87 2.45
N ALA A 46 -8.74 -2.12 3.43
CA ALA A 46 -9.03 -2.32 4.84
C ALA A 46 -10.51 -2.12 5.18
N LYS A 47 -11.15 -1.10 4.59
CA LYS A 47 -12.60 -0.88 4.73
C LYS A 47 -13.40 -2.02 4.10
N GLU A 48 -13.01 -2.50 2.92
CA GLU A 48 -13.63 -3.63 2.23
C GLU A 48 -13.48 -4.94 3.01
N ALA A 49 -12.34 -5.14 3.69
CA ALA A 49 -12.07 -6.25 4.60
C ALA A 49 -12.83 -6.15 5.93
N LYS A 50 -13.58 -5.05 6.16
CA LYS A 50 -14.37 -4.80 7.37
C LYS A 50 -13.55 -4.84 8.67
N VAL A 51 -12.27 -4.42 8.60
CA VAL A 51 -11.49 -4.22 9.82
C VAL A 51 -12.08 -3.07 10.64
N ASP A 52 -11.84 -3.07 11.93
CA ASP A 52 -12.50 -2.13 12.84
C ASP A 52 -11.84 -0.75 12.83
N SER A 53 -10.50 -0.70 12.71
CA SER A 53 -9.76 0.57 12.66
C SER A 53 -8.49 0.47 11.82
N PHE A 54 -7.92 1.62 11.48
CA PHE A 54 -6.68 1.74 10.72
C PHE A 54 -5.79 2.84 11.31
N TRP A 55 -4.52 2.54 11.56
CA TRP A 55 -3.58 3.47 12.17
C TRP A 55 -2.23 3.46 11.42
N TYR A 56 -1.72 4.64 11.06
CA TYR A 56 -0.39 4.78 10.46
C TYR A 56 0.67 4.99 11.54
N LYS A 57 1.68 4.14 11.58
CA LYS A 57 2.89 4.33 12.41
C LYS A 57 3.54 5.66 12.04
N ASP A 58 3.98 6.41 13.04
CA ASP A 58 4.74 7.66 12.90
C ASP A 58 4.03 8.85 12.21
N ILE A 59 2.80 8.67 11.72
CA ILE A 59 2.07 9.70 10.97
C ILE A 59 0.72 10.06 11.61
N SER A 60 0.03 9.09 12.21
CA SER A 60 -1.27 9.32 12.84
C SER A 60 -1.11 10.28 14.03
N PRO A 61 -1.99 11.30 14.15
CA PRO A 61 -1.95 12.23 15.27
C PRO A 61 -2.42 11.60 16.58
N GLU A 62 -3.27 10.57 16.50
CA GLU A 62 -3.76 9.85 17.67
C GLU A 62 -2.72 8.85 18.19
N ASN A 63 -2.70 8.66 19.51
CA ASN A 63 -1.94 7.61 20.14
C ASN A 63 -2.57 6.24 19.84
N LEU A 64 -1.75 5.22 19.57
CA LEU A 64 -2.23 3.86 19.30
C LEU A 64 -3.06 3.30 20.46
N ILE A 65 -2.72 3.61 21.72
CA ILE A 65 -3.47 3.15 22.88
C ILE A 65 -4.89 3.71 22.85
N ASP A 66 -5.06 4.99 22.55
CA ASP A 66 -6.38 5.63 22.46
C ASP A 66 -7.21 4.99 21.33
N VAL A 67 -6.58 4.67 20.20
CA VAL A 67 -7.22 3.97 19.07
C VAL A 67 -7.66 2.56 19.50
N ILE A 68 -6.83 1.84 20.25
CA ILE A 68 -7.17 0.52 20.80
C ILE A 68 -8.38 0.60 21.73
N GLU A 69 -8.36 1.51 22.71
CA GLU A 69 -9.44 1.65 23.70
C GLU A 69 -10.78 1.99 23.03
N ARG A 70 -10.78 2.96 22.11
CA ARG A 70 -11.96 3.37 21.35
C ARG A 70 -12.47 2.27 20.42
N THR A 71 -11.58 1.53 19.78
CA THR A 71 -11.96 0.39 18.92
C THR A 71 -12.58 -0.74 19.76
N MET A 72 -12.04 -1.01 20.94
CA MET A 72 -12.62 -1.99 21.87
C MET A 72 -13.98 -1.54 22.43
N ALA A 73 -14.20 -0.22 22.53
CA ALA A 73 -15.50 0.35 22.88
C ALA A 73 -16.52 0.33 21.73
N GLY A 74 -16.10 -0.13 20.53
CA GLY A 74 -16.99 -0.27 19.35
C GLY A 74 -16.90 0.87 18.34
N GLU A 75 -15.98 1.83 18.51
CA GLU A 75 -15.74 2.86 17.51
C GLU A 75 -14.94 2.31 16.33
N SER A 76 -15.16 2.90 15.14
CA SER A 76 -14.38 2.65 13.92
C SER A 76 -13.53 3.88 13.61
N ILE A 77 -12.21 3.74 13.66
CA ILE A 77 -11.27 4.85 13.51
C ILE A 77 -10.45 4.65 12.26
N PHE A 78 -10.68 5.52 11.28
CA PHE A 78 -9.93 5.52 10.01
C PHE A 78 -9.45 6.93 9.70
N PRO A 79 -8.22 7.08 9.17
CA PRO A 79 -7.79 8.35 8.60
C PRO A 79 -8.72 8.80 7.47
N ASP A 80 -8.98 10.09 7.36
CA ASP A 80 -9.84 10.65 6.30
C ASP A 80 -9.26 10.39 4.90
N LYS A 81 -7.94 10.40 4.81
CA LYS A 81 -7.19 10.15 3.56
C LYS A 81 -5.85 9.48 3.83
N THR A 82 -5.32 8.80 2.81
CA THR A 82 -3.95 8.31 2.82
C THR A 82 -2.99 9.51 2.88
N PRO A 83 -2.01 9.52 3.80
CA PRO A 83 -0.99 10.55 3.84
C PRO A 83 -0.22 10.61 2.51
N SER A 84 0.08 11.80 2.02
CA SER A 84 0.90 11.96 0.83
C SER A 84 2.39 11.85 1.17
N VAL A 85 3.15 11.25 0.25
CA VAL A 85 4.61 11.11 0.34
C VAL A 85 5.25 11.93 -0.76
N LYS A 86 6.28 12.72 -0.40
CA LYS A 86 7.05 13.48 -1.38
C LYS A 86 7.96 12.54 -2.18
N LEU A 87 7.71 12.43 -3.47
CA LEU A 87 8.46 11.62 -4.43
C LEU A 87 9.22 12.53 -5.40
N GLY A 88 10.40 12.98 -5.00
CA GLY A 88 11.15 13.97 -5.78
C GLY A 88 10.42 15.32 -5.87
N LEU A 89 10.03 15.71 -7.08
CA LEU A 89 9.31 16.98 -7.33
C LEU A 89 7.80 16.88 -7.11
N ALA A 90 7.22 15.66 -7.15
CA ALA A 90 5.77 15.43 -7.02
C ALA A 90 5.41 14.90 -5.63
N ASP A 91 4.13 15.02 -5.29
CA ASP A 91 3.51 14.25 -4.20
C ASP A 91 2.90 12.96 -4.73
N SER A 92 2.87 11.90 -3.91
CA SER A 92 2.31 10.61 -4.32
C SER A 92 0.85 10.69 -4.75
N SER A 93 0.10 11.69 -4.25
CA SER A 93 -1.28 11.97 -4.64
C SER A 93 -1.44 12.46 -6.08
N GLU A 94 -0.34 12.88 -6.73
CA GLU A 94 -0.33 13.31 -8.14
C GLU A 94 -0.19 12.12 -9.10
N LEU A 95 0.12 10.92 -8.58
CA LEU A 95 0.18 9.71 -9.38
C LEU A 95 -1.21 9.10 -9.56
N THR A 96 -1.53 8.73 -10.78
CA THR A 96 -2.77 8.01 -11.08
C THR A 96 -2.72 6.56 -10.59
N ALA A 97 -3.87 5.91 -10.41
CA ALA A 97 -3.95 4.51 -10.02
C ALA A 97 -3.15 3.58 -10.97
N LYS A 98 -3.18 3.85 -12.29
CA LYS A 98 -2.40 3.09 -13.28
C LYS A 98 -0.90 3.33 -13.19
N GLU A 99 -0.49 4.54 -12.87
CA GLU A 99 0.93 4.84 -12.62
C GLU A 99 1.44 4.14 -11.36
N ILE A 100 0.64 4.10 -10.29
CA ILE A 100 0.97 3.37 -9.06
C ILE A 100 1.07 1.87 -9.33
N GLU A 101 0.14 1.30 -10.12
CA GLU A 101 0.17 -0.11 -10.50
C GLU A 101 1.43 -0.48 -11.30
N VAL A 102 1.79 0.33 -12.31
CA VAL A 102 3.05 0.15 -13.06
C VAL A 102 4.26 0.31 -12.15
N LEU A 103 4.25 1.30 -11.26
CA LEU A 103 5.35 1.58 -10.35
C LEU A 103 5.58 0.42 -9.38
N ARG A 104 4.53 -0.28 -8.94
CA ARG A 104 4.64 -1.48 -8.11
C ARG A 104 5.44 -2.57 -8.80
N PHE A 105 5.10 -2.92 -10.05
CA PHE A 105 5.84 -3.90 -10.83
C PHE A 105 7.29 -3.47 -11.10
N VAL A 106 7.54 -2.17 -11.29
CA VAL A 106 8.91 -1.64 -11.40
C VAL A 106 9.70 -1.86 -10.11
N CYS A 107 9.10 -1.65 -8.94
CA CYS A 107 9.72 -1.89 -7.64
C CYS A 107 9.98 -3.40 -7.39
N GLU A 108 9.16 -4.27 -7.95
CA GLU A 108 9.33 -5.73 -7.92
C GLU A 108 10.38 -6.26 -8.92
N GLY A 109 10.93 -5.37 -9.76
CA GLY A 109 12.01 -5.69 -10.68
C GLY A 109 11.57 -6.22 -12.05
N PHE A 110 10.27 -6.22 -12.36
CA PHE A 110 9.76 -6.70 -13.64
C PHE A 110 10.24 -5.85 -14.83
N GLU A 111 10.51 -6.52 -15.95
CA GLU A 111 10.80 -5.87 -17.22
C GLU A 111 9.52 -5.38 -17.93
N TYR A 112 9.67 -4.48 -18.89
CA TYR A 112 8.51 -3.85 -19.56
C TYR A 112 7.59 -4.84 -20.25
N SER A 113 8.13 -5.95 -20.77
CA SER A 113 7.37 -7.04 -21.37
C SER A 113 6.50 -7.76 -20.37
N GLU A 114 7.06 -8.08 -19.19
CA GLU A 114 6.38 -8.76 -18.11
C GLU A 114 5.28 -7.90 -17.50
N ILE A 115 5.56 -6.59 -17.30
CA ILE A 115 4.55 -5.62 -16.84
C ILE A 115 3.40 -5.52 -17.84
N ALA A 116 3.71 -5.44 -19.14
CA ALA A 116 2.72 -5.35 -20.19
C ALA A 116 1.79 -6.54 -20.22
N GLU A 117 2.34 -7.75 -20.07
CA GLU A 117 1.58 -9.01 -20.01
C GLU A 117 0.66 -9.04 -18.78
N ARG A 118 1.19 -8.76 -17.58
CA ARG A 118 0.43 -8.78 -16.32
C ARG A 118 -0.70 -7.76 -16.28
N MET A 119 -0.48 -6.59 -16.88
CA MET A 119 -1.48 -5.53 -16.94
C MET A 119 -2.41 -5.61 -18.17
N HIS A 120 -2.20 -6.57 -19.07
CA HIS A 120 -2.92 -6.71 -20.35
C HIS A 120 -2.88 -5.42 -21.19
N ILE A 121 -1.70 -4.77 -21.27
CA ILE A 121 -1.46 -3.56 -22.06
C ILE A 121 -0.21 -3.72 -22.95
N SER A 122 0.03 -2.78 -23.86
CA SER A 122 1.24 -2.82 -24.68
C SER A 122 2.49 -2.36 -23.90
N GLN A 123 3.68 -2.85 -24.27
CA GLN A 123 4.95 -2.34 -23.72
C GLN A 123 5.11 -0.82 -23.96
N ARG A 124 4.55 -0.31 -25.05
CA ARG A 124 4.53 1.13 -25.35
C ARG A 124 3.74 1.88 -24.28
N THR A 125 2.61 1.34 -23.85
CA THR A 125 1.78 1.91 -22.77
C THR A 125 2.50 1.88 -21.42
N VAL A 126 3.23 0.79 -21.12
CA VAL A 126 4.07 0.72 -19.91
C VAL A 126 5.15 1.80 -19.92
N LYS A 127 5.89 1.93 -21.04
CA LYS A 127 6.91 2.98 -21.22
C LYS A 127 6.32 4.37 -21.05
N PHE A 128 5.12 4.60 -21.58
CA PHE A 128 4.41 5.88 -21.45
C PHE A 128 4.10 6.21 -19.98
N HIS A 129 3.57 5.25 -19.20
CA HIS A 129 3.32 5.46 -17.78
C HIS A 129 4.61 5.74 -17.00
N ILE A 130 5.68 4.96 -17.25
CA ILE A 130 6.97 5.19 -16.58
C ILE A 130 7.54 6.57 -16.95
N SER A 131 7.46 6.98 -18.20
CA SER A 131 7.89 8.32 -18.61
C SER A 131 7.12 9.43 -17.91
N ASN A 132 5.81 9.27 -17.75
CA ASN A 132 4.98 10.22 -17.02
C ASN A 132 5.37 10.31 -15.53
N ILE A 133 5.59 9.18 -14.88
CA ILE A 133 6.04 9.15 -13.48
C ILE A 133 7.39 9.84 -13.33
N LEU A 134 8.36 9.53 -14.20
CA LEU A 134 9.68 10.17 -14.18
C LEU A 134 9.58 11.68 -14.42
N SER A 135 8.73 12.12 -15.35
CA SER A 135 8.48 13.54 -15.61
C SER A 135 7.88 14.26 -14.41
N LYS A 136 6.90 13.65 -13.74
CA LYS A 136 6.27 14.21 -12.53
C LYS A 136 7.25 14.28 -11.36
N THR A 137 7.98 13.20 -11.12
CA THR A 137 8.84 13.06 -9.95
C THR A 137 10.24 13.65 -10.10
N GLY A 138 10.70 13.87 -11.34
CA GLY A 138 12.02 14.37 -11.64
C GLY A 138 13.16 13.35 -11.47
N TYR A 139 12.87 12.08 -11.23
CA TYR A 139 13.91 11.05 -11.15
C TYR A 139 14.49 10.73 -12.53
N ALA A 140 15.81 10.56 -12.60
CA ALA A 140 16.54 10.37 -13.86
C ALA A 140 16.22 9.05 -14.59
N ASN A 141 15.81 8.02 -13.87
CA ASN A 141 15.49 6.69 -14.44
C ASN A 141 14.65 5.83 -13.49
N LYS A 142 14.13 4.69 -14.01
CA LYS A 142 13.28 3.74 -13.28
C LYS A 142 13.93 3.18 -12.00
N THR A 143 15.24 2.95 -12.02
CA THR A 143 15.97 2.39 -10.89
C THR A 143 16.04 3.38 -9.71
N ARG A 144 16.38 4.63 -9.97
CA ARG A 144 16.40 5.67 -8.93
C ARG A 144 15.00 5.93 -8.38
N LEU A 145 14.01 5.91 -9.23
CA LEU A 145 12.60 6.02 -8.82
C LEU A 145 12.21 4.85 -7.90
N ALA A 146 12.48 3.60 -8.28
CA ALA A 146 12.16 2.42 -7.48
C ALA A 146 12.82 2.46 -6.08
N ILE A 147 14.12 2.77 -6.03
CA ILE A 147 14.86 2.90 -4.77
C ILE A 147 14.24 4.00 -3.88
N ALA A 148 13.93 5.17 -4.43
CA ALA A 148 13.35 6.27 -3.67
C ALA A 148 11.97 5.95 -3.13
N VAL A 149 11.14 5.28 -3.91
CA VAL A 149 9.78 4.87 -3.57
C VAL A 149 9.79 3.83 -2.46
N THR A 150 10.68 2.83 -2.56
CA THR A 150 10.84 1.78 -1.55
C THR A 150 11.39 2.34 -0.23
N ASN A 151 12.40 3.20 -0.28
CA ASN A 151 12.98 3.82 0.92
C ASN A 151 11.99 4.73 1.67
N LYS A 152 10.94 5.20 1.00
CA LYS A 152 9.89 6.02 1.59
C LYS A 152 8.66 5.20 2.05
N ASN A 153 8.73 3.88 2.03
CA ASN A 153 7.64 2.97 2.37
C ASN A 153 6.34 3.26 1.59
N PHE A 154 6.45 3.85 0.40
CA PHE A 154 5.30 4.13 -0.46
C PHE A 154 4.84 2.86 -1.20
N ILE A 155 5.80 2.07 -1.69
CA ILE A 155 5.57 0.73 -2.23
C ILE A 155 6.63 -0.19 -1.66
N ILE A 156 6.22 -1.34 -1.11
CA ILE A 156 7.12 -2.41 -0.72
C ILE A 156 6.99 -3.51 -1.77
N PRO A 157 8.09 -3.92 -2.39
CA PRO A 157 8.06 -5.04 -3.33
C PRO A 157 7.53 -6.30 -2.62
N SER A 158 6.61 -7.00 -3.25
CA SER A 158 6.20 -8.32 -2.80
C SER A 158 7.41 -9.26 -2.84
N SER A 159 7.53 -10.20 -1.89
CA SER A 159 8.63 -11.15 -1.96
C SER A 159 8.56 -11.96 -3.27
N PRO A 160 9.70 -12.33 -3.87
CA PRO A 160 9.74 -13.03 -5.17
C PRO A 160 8.93 -14.33 -5.21
N GLU A 161 8.67 -14.94 -4.06
CA GLU A 161 7.89 -16.17 -3.92
C GLU A 161 6.41 -16.06 -4.31
N LYS A 162 5.88 -14.84 -4.42
CA LYS A 162 4.46 -14.62 -4.81
C LYS A 162 4.21 -14.93 -6.30
N TYR A 163 5.24 -15.07 -7.10
CA TYR A 163 5.15 -15.23 -8.57
C TYR A 163 5.85 -16.49 -9.11
N MET A 164 6.35 -17.36 -8.23
CA MET A 164 6.79 -18.72 -8.54
C MET A 164 5.67 -19.72 -8.28
#